data_13de7d9a4ad1aede4129c6acee3a4b5b
#
_entry.id   13de7d9a4ad1aede4129c6acee3a4b5b
#
_cell.length_a   1.000
_cell.length_b   1.000
_cell.length_c   1.000
_cell.angle_alpha   90.00
_cell.angle_beta   90.00
_cell.angle_gamma   90.00
#
_symmetry.space_group_name_H-M   'P 1'
#
loop_
_entity.id
_entity.type
_entity.pdbx_description
1 polymer ?
#
loop_
_entity_poly.entity_id
_entity_poly.type
_entity_poly.pdbx_seq_one_letter_code
_entity_poly.pdbx_strand_id
1 'polypeptide(L)'
;MILACKYARENNIPYLGICLGMQVAIIEYARNVLNLKGANSTEFDQNTKHPVIGLITEWNDISGKKEKRDKNSDLGGTMRLGGQLCKLKKGSNSLRMYKNSEIIERHRHRYEVNPKYKDDMIKKGLDVVGTSIDGKLVEMIEIPKHKWFLACQFHPEK
;
A
#
# COMPACT_ATOMS: atom_id res chain seq x y z
N MET A 1 -3.32 13.21 9.39
CA MET A 1 -2.37 12.13 9.07
C MET A 1 -1.53 12.45 7.83
N ILE A 2 -2.10 12.83 6.68
CA ILE A 2 -1.34 13.12 5.43
C ILE A 2 -0.28 14.21 5.65
N LEU A 3 -0.60 15.33 6.31
CA LEU A 3 0.36 16.39 6.60
C LEU A 3 1.52 15.94 7.50
N ALA A 4 1.24 15.09 8.49
CA ALA A 4 2.29 14.55 9.36
C ALA A 4 3.22 13.60 8.58
N CYS A 5 2.66 12.76 7.71
CA CYS A 5 3.43 11.91 6.82
C CYS A 5 4.31 12.72 5.86
N LYS A 6 3.76 13.79 5.25
CA LYS A 6 4.51 14.72 4.41
C LYS A 6 5.67 15.36 5.18
N TYR A 7 5.38 15.86 6.37
CA TYR A 7 6.41 16.50 7.21
C TYR A 7 7.56 15.53 7.55
N ALA A 8 7.22 14.29 7.93
CA ALA A 8 8.22 13.26 8.20
C ALA A 8 9.08 12.95 6.97
N ARG A 9 8.45 12.77 5.80
CA ARG A 9 9.15 12.50 4.54
C ARG A 9 10.07 13.64 4.13
N GLU A 10 9.62 14.89 4.21
CA GLU A 10 10.39 16.06 3.75
C GLU A 10 11.50 16.47 4.72
N ASN A 11 11.36 16.18 6.02
CA ASN A 11 12.31 16.56 7.05
C ASN A 11 13.17 15.39 7.56
N ASN A 12 13.16 14.25 6.88
CA ASN A 12 13.96 13.08 7.26
C ASN A 12 13.67 12.55 8.68
N ILE A 13 12.43 12.69 9.13
CA ILE A 13 11.98 12.20 10.43
C ILE A 13 11.52 10.75 10.27
N PRO A 14 11.95 9.83 11.14
CA PRO A 14 11.53 8.45 11.07
C PRO A 14 10.00 8.30 11.00
N TYR A 15 9.53 7.49 10.07
CA TYR A 15 8.11 7.20 9.84
C TYR A 15 7.87 5.70 9.79
N LEU A 16 6.92 5.23 10.60
CA LEU A 16 6.36 3.88 10.52
C LEU A 16 4.86 3.98 10.27
N GLY A 17 4.41 3.51 9.10
CA GLY A 17 3.00 3.46 8.72
C GLY A 17 2.46 2.04 8.78
N ILE A 18 1.51 1.77 9.69
CA ILE A 18 0.88 0.46 9.84
C ILE A 18 -0.54 0.54 9.26
N CYS A 19 -0.92 -0.40 8.42
CA CYS A 19 -2.24 -0.57 7.80
C CYS A 19 -2.71 0.74 7.12
N LEU A 20 -3.63 1.48 7.73
CA LEU A 20 -4.06 2.80 7.26
C LEU A 20 -2.88 3.78 7.14
N GLY A 21 -1.85 3.65 7.99
CA GLY A 21 -0.64 4.45 7.91
C GLY A 21 0.13 4.26 6.60
N MET A 22 0.20 3.06 6.05
CA MET A 22 0.75 2.82 4.72
C MET A 22 -0.11 3.46 3.63
N GLN A 23 -1.42 3.31 3.71
CA GLN A 23 -2.34 3.92 2.74
C GLN A 23 -2.23 5.44 2.72
N VAL A 24 -2.11 6.05 3.90
CA VAL A 24 -1.85 7.51 4.04
C VAL A 24 -0.52 7.91 3.40
N ALA A 25 0.54 7.11 3.57
CA ALA A 25 1.83 7.37 2.94
C ALA A 25 1.75 7.29 1.41
N ILE A 26 1.03 6.33 0.86
CA ILE A 26 0.77 6.20 -0.58
C ILE A 26 -0.02 7.41 -1.12
N ILE A 27 -1.08 7.83 -0.42
CA ILE A 27 -1.87 9.00 -0.81
C ILE A 27 -1.01 10.28 -0.77
N GLU A 28 -0.21 10.46 0.27
CA GLU A 28 0.70 11.59 0.41
C GLU A 28 1.71 11.62 -0.74
N TYR A 29 2.35 10.48 -1.01
CA TYR A 29 3.35 10.35 -2.06
C TYR A 29 2.77 10.63 -3.45
N ALA A 30 1.58 10.11 -3.71
CA ALA A 30 0.87 10.35 -4.96
C ALA A 30 0.56 11.84 -5.15
N ARG A 31 0.09 12.53 -4.11
CA ARG A 31 -0.24 13.96 -4.18
C ARG A 31 0.96 14.86 -4.37
N ASN A 32 2.03 14.63 -3.60
CA ASN A 32 3.13 15.58 -3.47
C ASN A 32 4.39 15.20 -4.27
N VAL A 33 4.57 13.93 -4.63
CA VAL A 33 5.72 13.46 -5.42
C VAL A 33 5.33 13.15 -6.86
N LEU A 34 4.17 12.48 -7.06
CA LEU A 34 3.65 12.21 -8.40
C LEU A 34 2.81 13.37 -8.97
N ASN A 35 2.53 14.41 -8.18
CA ASN A 35 1.67 15.54 -8.55
C ASN A 35 0.23 15.14 -8.99
N LEU A 36 -0.28 14.04 -8.47
CA LEU A 36 -1.65 13.57 -8.71
C LEU A 36 -2.61 14.30 -7.76
N LYS A 37 -3.01 15.51 -8.12
CA LYS A 37 -3.91 16.34 -7.31
C LYS A 37 -5.21 15.60 -7.00
N GLY A 38 -5.57 15.55 -5.71
CA GLY A 38 -6.78 14.87 -5.25
C GLY A 38 -6.68 13.34 -5.18
N ALA A 39 -5.47 12.75 -5.37
CA ALA A 39 -5.27 11.31 -5.16
C ALA A 39 -5.80 10.91 -3.77
N ASN A 40 -6.55 9.81 -3.71
CA ASN A 40 -7.23 9.40 -2.49
C ASN A 40 -7.48 7.88 -2.47
N SER A 41 -8.03 7.42 -1.36
CA SER A 41 -8.70 6.13 -1.24
C SER A 41 -10.16 6.25 -1.66
N THR A 42 -10.69 5.26 -2.36
CA THR A 42 -12.13 5.17 -2.66
C THR A 42 -12.97 4.95 -1.40
N GLU A 43 -12.34 4.57 -0.28
CA GLU A 43 -12.99 4.55 1.04
C GLU A 43 -13.42 5.95 1.50
N PHE A 44 -12.60 6.96 1.23
CA PHE A 44 -12.83 8.34 1.68
C PHE A 44 -13.49 9.21 0.61
N ASP A 45 -13.20 8.94 -0.65
CA ASP A 45 -13.76 9.66 -1.79
C ASP A 45 -13.95 8.69 -2.97
N GLN A 46 -15.18 8.21 -3.14
CA GLN A 46 -15.54 7.28 -4.20
C GLN A 46 -15.41 7.88 -5.62
N ASN A 47 -15.36 9.22 -5.71
CA ASN A 47 -15.29 9.94 -6.99
C ASN A 47 -13.88 10.46 -7.28
N THR A 48 -12.88 10.08 -6.50
CA THR A 48 -11.50 10.53 -6.73
C THR A 48 -11.03 10.21 -8.14
N LYS A 49 -10.39 11.18 -8.79
CA LYS A 49 -9.80 10.99 -10.14
C LYS A 49 -8.58 10.07 -10.12
N HIS A 50 -7.93 9.96 -8.98
CA HIS A 50 -6.73 9.15 -8.79
C HIS A 50 -6.91 8.21 -7.60
N PRO A 51 -7.63 7.08 -7.78
CA PRO A 51 -7.85 6.08 -6.74
C PRO A 51 -6.58 5.25 -6.51
N VAL A 52 -5.62 5.83 -5.78
CA VAL A 52 -4.35 5.16 -5.48
C VAL A 52 -4.49 4.05 -4.42
N ILE A 53 -5.58 4.10 -3.66
CA ILE A 53 -6.05 3.05 -2.75
C ILE A 53 -7.50 2.74 -3.11
N GLY A 54 -7.87 1.45 -3.13
CA GLY A 54 -9.23 1.04 -3.43
C GLY A 54 -9.48 -0.43 -3.14
N LEU A 55 -10.69 -0.92 -3.42
CA LEU A 55 -11.02 -2.33 -3.30
C LEU A 55 -10.37 -3.14 -4.44
N ILE A 56 -9.94 -4.37 -4.16
CA ILE A 56 -9.37 -5.28 -5.19
C ILE A 56 -10.34 -5.48 -6.36
N THR A 57 -11.63 -5.45 -6.10
CA THR A 57 -12.69 -5.60 -7.10
C THR A 57 -12.89 -4.37 -7.99
N GLU A 58 -12.34 -3.23 -7.62
CA GLU A 58 -12.39 -1.98 -8.42
C GLU A 58 -11.31 -1.95 -9.51
N TRP A 59 -10.26 -2.74 -9.34
CA TRP A 59 -9.31 -2.99 -10.41
C TRP A 59 -9.82 -4.14 -11.26
N ASN A 60 -9.88 -3.94 -12.56
CA ASN A 60 -10.14 -5.04 -13.46
C ASN A 60 -9.24 -6.21 -13.06
N ASP A 61 -9.84 -7.37 -12.85
CA ASP A 61 -9.07 -8.60 -12.74
C ASP A 61 -8.05 -8.61 -13.87
N ILE A 62 -6.80 -8.91 -13.54
CA ILE A 62 -5.69 -8.99 -14.50
C ILE A 62 -6.00 -10.01 -15.60
N SER A 63 -7.04 -10.83 -15.43
CA SER A 63 -7.61 -11.74 -16.43
C SER A 63 -8.58 -11.09 -17.43
N GLY A 64 -8.88 -9.78 -17.30
CA GLY A 64 -9.78 -9.06 -18.21
C GLY A 64 -11.26 -9.35 -18.07
N LYS A 65 -11.69 -10.15 -17.11
CA LYS A 65 -13.11 -10.36 -16.78
C LYS A 65 -13.58 -9.25 -15.85
N LYS A 66 -14.38 -8.34 -16.38
CA LYS A 66 -15.16 -7.40 -15.57
C LYS A 66 -16.20 -8.17 -14.75
N GLU A 67 -15.88 -8.55 -13.55
CA GLU A 67 -16.93 -8.81 -12.56
C GLU A 67 -17.56 -7.47 -12.20
N LYS A 68 -18.72 -7.17 -12.80
CA LYS A 68 -19.63 -6.13 -12.31
C LYS A 68 -20.17 -6.61 -10.97
N ARG A 69 -19.52 -6.26 -9.89
CA ARG A 69 -20.12 -6.37 -8.56
C ARG A 69 -21.01 -5.16 -8.36
N ASP A 70 -22.28 -5.46 -8.14
CA ASP A 70 -23.32 -4.49 -7.80
C ASP A 70 -22.96 -3.76 -6.49
N LYS A 71 -23.36 -2.49 -6.36
CA LYS A 71 -23.16 -1.64 -5.17
C LYS A 71 -23.68 -2.27 -3.86
N ASN A 72 -24.43 -3.35 -3.95
CA ASN A 72 -25.02 -4.11 -2.84
C ASN A 72 -24.34 -5.45 -2.56
N SER A 73 -23.22 -5.79 -3.25
CA SER A 73 -22.50 -7.01 -2.94
C SER A 73 -21.87 -6.94 -1.55
N ASP A 74 -22.03 -8.01 -0.79
CA ASP A 74 -21.54 -8.16 0.58
C ASP A 74 -20.06 -7.80 0.67
N LEU A 75 -19.76 -6.64 1.27
CA LEU A 75 -18.40 -6.14 1.51
C LEU A 75 -17.57 -7.09 2.41
N GLY A 76 -18.22 -8.05 3.08
CA GLY A 76 -17.57 -9.06 3.91
C GLY A 76 -16.56 -9.93 3.15
N GLY A 77 -16.88 -10.29 1.89
CA GLY A 77 -16.05 -11.14 1.06
C GLY A 77 -14.76 -10.52 0.53
N THR A 78 -14.54 -9.21 0.70
CA THR A 78 -13.32 -8.51 0.25
C THR A 78 -12.31 -8.26 1.36
N MET A 79 -12.63 -8.61 2.62
CA MET A 79 -11.72 -8.41 3.75
C MET A 79 -10.59 -9.43 3.72
N ARG A 80 -9.35 -8.93 3.70
CA ARG A 80 -8.19 -9.75 4.03
C ARG A 80 -8.06 -9.83 5.53
N LEU A 81 -8.12 -11.03 6.06
CA LEU A 81 -8.17 -11.29 7.51
C LEU A 81 -7.24 -12.46 7.86
N GLY A 82 -6.53 -12.32 8.99
CA GLY A 82 -5.65 -13.35 9.52
C GLY A 82 -4.25 -13.34 8.94
N GLY A 83 -3.47 -14.37 9.26
CA GLY A 83 -2.08 -14.53 8.80
C GLY A 83 -2.00 -14.78 7.30
N GLN A 84 -1.20 -13.98 6.61
CA GLN A 84 -0.94 -14.14 5.18
C GLN A 84 0.54 -14.02 4.88
N LEU A 85 0.99 -14.79 3.89
CA LEU A 85 2.37 -14.77 3.44
C LEU A 85 2.67 -13.49 2.68
N CYS A 86 3.80 -12.86 3.07
CA CYS A 86 4.41 -11.72 2.39
C CYS A 86 5.83 -12.06 1.98
N LYS A 87 6.19 -11.79 0.74
CA LYS A 87 7.54 -11.97 0.20
C LYS A 87 8.31 -10.66 0.25
N LEU A 88 9.48 -10.66 0.90
CA LEU A 88 10.32 -9.49 1.07
C LEU A 88 11.40 -9.39 -0.01
N LYS A 89 11.63 -8.17 -0.48
CA LYS A 89 12.61 -7.86 -1.51
C LYS A 89 14.03 -7.99 -0.98
N LYS A 90 14.89 -8.69 -1.72
CA LYS A 90 16.33 -8.78 -1.42
C LYS A 90 16.97 -7.38 -1.36
N GLY A 91 17.77 -7.15 -0.33
CA GLY A 91 18.48 -5.87 -0.12
C GLY A 91 17.69 -4.78 0.58
N SER A 92 16.40 -5.00 0.88
CA SER A 92 15.58 -4.05 1.63
C SER A 92 15.94 -3.99 3.11
N ASN A 93 15.58 -2.88 3.77
CA ASN A 93 15.66 -2.77 5.23
C ASN A 93 14.73 -3.78 5.92
N SER A 94 13.54 -3.97 5.34
CA SER A 94 12.55 -4.92 5.83
C SER A 94 13.13 -6.34 5.88
N LEU A 95 13.80 -6.79 4.82
CA LEU A 95 14.46 -8.12 4.84
C LEU A 95 15.55 -8.20 5.91
N ARG A 96 16.33 -7.13 6.11
CA ARG A 96 17.37 -7.11 7.16
C ARG A 96 16.80 -7.22 8.56
N MET A 97 15.64 -6.62 8.80
CA MET A 97 14.95 -6.67 10.10
C MET A 97 14.32 -8.03 10.36
N TYR A 98 13.56 -8.54 9.41
CA TYR A 98 12.88 -9.83 9.54
C TYR A 98 13.83 -11.03 9.43
N LYS A 99 14.97 -10.89 8.76
CA LYS A 99 15.95 -11.94 8.50
C LYS A 99 15.39 -13.17 7.77
N ASN A 100 14.23 -13.02 7.17
CA ASN A 100 13.54 -14.06 6.41
C ASN A 100 12.91 -13.42 5.16
N SER A 101 13.05 -14.06 4.01
CA SER A 101 12.49 -13.58 2.74
C SER A 101 10.98 -13.79 2.61
N GLU A 102 10.43 -14.67 3.43
CA GLU A 102 8.99 -14.93 3.50
C GLU A 102 8.55 -14.82 4.95
N ILE A 103 7.55 -13.99 5.20
CA ILE A 103 7.00 -13.75 6.52
C ILE A 103 5.50 -13.98 6.50
N ILE A 104 4.94 -14.32 7.66
CA ILE A 104 3.49 -14.42 7.84
C ILE A 104 3.09 -13.33 8.80
N GLU A 105 2.24 -12.43 8.34
CA GLU A 105 1.77 -11.30 9.11
C GLU A 105 0.25 -11.19 9.09
N ARG A 106 -0.31 -10.60 10.15
CA ARG A 106 -1.75 -10.50 10.34
C ARG A 106 -2.35 -9.34 9.55
N HIS A 107 -3.30 -9.64 8.67
CA HIS A 107 -4.08 -8.67 7.93
C HIS A 107 -5.46 -8.44 8.56
N ARG A 108 -5.95 -7.20 8.43
CA ARG A 108 -7.33 -6.80 8.74
C ARG A 108 -7.68 -5.54 7.98
N HIS A 109 -7.89 -5.67 6.68
CA HIS A 109 -8.22 -4.53 5.82
C HIS A 109 -8.95 -4.99 4.55
N ARG A 110 -9.60 -4.07 3.86
CA ARG A 110 -10.33 -4.28 2.60
C ARG A 110 -9.70 -3.55 1.44
N TYR A 111 -9.11 -2.38 1.73
CA TYR A 111 -8.54 -1.49 0.73
C TYR A 111 -7.06 -1.79 0.54
N GLU A 112 -6.62 -1.70 -0.72
CA GLU A 112 -5.28 -2.07 -1.15
C GLU A 112 -4.68 -0.96 -2.03
N VAL A 113 -3.36 -0.97 -2.17
CA VAL A 113 -2.66 -0.09 -3.12
C VAL A 113 -3.03 -0.48 -4.55
N ASN A 114 -3.46 0.51 -5.33
CA ASN A 114 -3.78 0.29 -6.74
C ASN A 114 -2.51 0.03 -7.55
N PRO A 115 -2.36 -1.18 -8.16
CA PRO A 115 -1.16 -1.55 -8.90
C PRO A 115 -0.88 -0.64 -10.10
N LYS A 116 -1.89 0.05 -10.63
CA LYS A 116 -1.74 1.00 -11.75
C LYS A 116 -0.72 2.11 -11.45
N TYR A 117 -0.59 2.52 -10.20
CA TYR A 117 0.29 3.61 -9.79
C TYR A 117 1.65 3.14 -9.25
N LYS A 118 1.83 1.84 -9.08
CA LYS A 118 3.03 1.24 -8.47
C LYS A 118 4.33 1.64 -9.20
N ASP A 119 4.35 1.46 -10.52
CA ASP A 119 5.56 1.71 -11.31
C ASP A 119 5.97 3.19 -11.31
N ASP A 120 5.00 4.11 -11.33
CA ASP A 120 5.27 5.53 -11.27
C ASP A 120 5.83 5.94 -9.89
N MET A 121 5.36 5.33 -8.81
CA MET A 121 5.91 5.54 -7.47
C MET A 121 7.35 5.04 -7.39
N ILE A 122 7.64 3.85 -7.92
CA ILE A 122 8.99 3.28 -7.95
C ILE A 122 9.95 4.16 -8.75
N LYS A 123 9.56 4.63 -9.92
CA LYS A 123 10.36 5.56 -10.74
C LYS A 123 10.71 6.85 -10.00
N LYS A 124 9.86 7.29 -9.07
CA LYS A 124 10.07 8.52 -8.28
C LYS A 124 10.79 8.30 -6.95
N GLY A 125 11.15 7.05 -6.62
CA GLY A 125 12.03 6.75 -5.50
C GLY A 125 11.38 6.11 -4.28
N LEU A 126 10.08 5.76 -4.35
CA LEU A 126 9.47 4.84 -3.40
C LEU A 126 9.83 3.41 -3.83
N ASP A 127 10.13 2.53 -2.90
CA ASP A 127 10.38 1.12 -3.19
C ASP A 127 9.29 0.22 -2.61
N VAL A 128 8.82 -0.73 -3.39
CA VAL A 128 7.94 -1.80 -2.94
C VAL A 128 8.81 -2.95 -2.49
N VAL A 129 8.88 -3.14 -1.19
CA VAL A 129 9.80 -4.09 -0.55
C VAL A 129 9.12 -5.33 0.02
N GLY A 130 7.80 -5.35 0.04
CA GLY A 130 6.99 -6.51 0.39
C GLY A 130 5.80 -6.65 -0.56
N THR A 131 5.53 -7.89 -0.98
CA THR A 131 4.41 -8.21 -1.87
C THR A 131 3.70 -9.47 -1.40
N SER A 132 2.44 -9.66 -1.82
CA SER A 132 1.80 -10.97 -1.79
C SER A 132 2.64 -12.00 -2.56
N ILE A 133 2.44 -13.29 -2.30
CA ILE A 133 3.25 -14.36 -2.91
C ILE A 133 3.16 -14.35 -4.43
N ASP A 134 2.01 -14.01 -4.99
CA ASP A 134 1.81 -13.85 -6.43
C ASP A 134 2.38 -12.52 -7.00
N GLY A 135 2.93 -11.65 -6.13
CA GLY A 135 3.54 -10.37 -6.51
C GLY A 135 2.56 -9.26 -6.86
N LYS A 136 1.25 -9.50 -6.78
CA LYS A 136 0.23 -8.56 -7.24
C LYS A 136 -0.07 -7.44 -6.25
N LEU A 137 -0.10 -7.75 -4.96
CA LEU A 137 -0.44 -6.79 -3.91
C LEU A 137 0.80 -6.21 -3.26
N VAL A 138 0.74 -4.93 -2.95
CA VAL A 138 1.79 -4.19 -2.21
C VAL A 138 1.56 -4.36 -0.72
N GLU A 139 2.50 -5.00 -0.03
CA GLU A 139 2.40 -5.28 1.40
C GLU A 139 3.31 -4.39 2.26
N MET A 140 4.46 -3.99 1.70
CA MET A 140 5.40 -3.09 2.37
C MET A 140 6.06 -2.14 1.38
N ILE A 141 6.32 -0.93 1.85
CA ILE A 141 7.03 0.11 1.11
C ILE A 141 8.15 0.71 1.94
N GLU A 142 9.20 1.18 1.27
CA GLU A 142 10.29 1.96 1.83
C GLU A 142 10.60 3.16 0.93
N ILE A 143 11.19 4.21 1.50
CA ILE A 143 11.87 5.26 0.74
C ILE A 143 13.37 5.12 1.01
N PRO A 144 14.15 4.50 0.11
CA PRO A 144 15.55 4.14 0.37
C PRO A 144 16.47 5.33 0.67
N LYS A 145 16.17 6.50 0.10
CA LYS A 145 16.93 7.75 0.33
C LYS A 145 16.56 8.46 1.63
N HIS A 146 15.51 8.02 2.31
CA HIS A 146 15.10 8.58 3.60
C HIS A 146 15.82 7.87 4.74
N LYS A 147 16.11 8.58 5.83
CA LYS A 147 16.77 8.02 7.01
C LYS A 147 16.05 6.77 7.54
N TRP A 148 14.74 6.82 7.62
CA TRP A 148 13.88 5.71 8.00
C TRP A 148 12.44 6.00 7.57
N PHE A 149 12.00 5.45 6.47
CA PHE A 149 10.60 5.55 6.04
C PHE A 149 10.14 4.17 5.60
N LEU A 150 9.28 3.58 6.41
CA LEU A 150 8.78 2.23 6.21
C LEU A 150 7.29 2.20 6.49
N ALA A 151 6.54 1.46 5.69
CA ALA A 151 5.14 1.21 5.97
C ALA A 151 4.71 -0.17 5.50
N CYS A 152 3.73 -0.76 6.19
CA CYS A 152 3.18 -2.08 5.89
C CYS A 152 1.66 -2.07 5.93
N GLN A 153 1.04 -2.96 5.14
CA GLN A 153 -0.41 -3.09 5.08
C GLN A 153 -0.96 -3.98 6.20
N PHE A 154 -0.15 -4.86 6.72
CA PHE A 154 -0.47 -5.76 7.81
C PHE A 154 -0.18 -5.13 9.19
N HIS A 155 -0.43 -5.89 10.25
CA HIS A 155 -0.32 -5.48 11.66
C HIS A 155 0.77 -6.27 12.38
N PRO A 156 2.06 -5.85 12.29
CA PRO A 156 3.16 -6.57 12.95
C PRO A 156 3.13 -6.47 14.48
N GLU A 157 2.29 -5.59 15.02
CA GLU A 157 2.12 -5.41 16.45
C GLU A 157 1.13 -6.42 17.09
N LYS A 158 0.56 -7.36 16.32
CA LYS A 158 -0.48 -8.29 16.80
C LYS A 158 -0.10 -9.75 16.68
#